data_88148a4e3f1d3374af47c86aa80b961e
#
_entry.id   88148a4e3f1d3374af47c86aa80b961e
#
_cell.length_a   1.000
_cell.length_b   1.000
_cell.length_c   1.000
_cell.angle_alpha   90.00
_cell.angle_beta   90.00
_cell.angle_gamma   90.00
#
_symmetry.space_group_name_H-M   'P 1'
#
loop_
_entity.id
_entity.type
_entity.pdbx_description
1 polymer ?
#
loop_
_entity_poly.entity_id
_entity_poly.type
_entity_poly.pdbx_seq_one_letter_code
_entity_poly.pdbx_strand_id
1 'polypeptide(L)'
;MLVRCACYFGTVRPEDRASFDAYIRDVHLPDVAKWPRLRGLRLLRNDGQPYLGEAPRFYQCFELTFDSQADMDACMASPERAETRRIAQRDLARFKGLFQGEVYHVNYEVTDFPVG
;
A
#
# COMPACT_ATOMS: atom_id res chain seq x y z
N MET A 1 -5.60 13.55 12.08
CA MET A 1 -5.67 12.45 11.10
C MET A 1 -4.26 11.91 10.86
N LEU A 2 -4.14 10.60 10.77
CA LEU A 2 -2.89 9.94 10.50
C LEU A 2 -3.02 9.09 9.23
N VAL A 3 -1.94 8.99 8.48
CA VAL A 3 -1.87 8.16 7.28
C VAL A 3 -0.69 7.20 7.40
N ARG A 4 -0.95 5.92 7.20
CA ARG A 4 0.09 4.90 7.06
C ARG A 4 0.19 4.48 5.60
N CYS A 5 1.37 4.56 5.04
CA CYS A 5 1.60 4.20 3.65
C CYS A 5 2.43 2.92 3.54
N ALA A 6 2.05 2.06 2.62
CA ALA A 6 2.91 0.99 2.13
C ALA A 6 3.50 1.45 0.80
N CYS A 7 4.79 1.76 0.80
CA CYS A 7 5.49 2.33 -0.34
C CYS A 7 6.33 1.24 -1.02
N TYR A 8 6.01 0.94 -2.28
CA TYR A 8 6.68 -0.10 -3.06
C TYR A 8 7.80 0.53 -3.88
N PHE A 9 9.00 0.43 -3.35
CA PHE A 9 10.21 0.96 -3.97
C PHE A 9 10.88 -0.15 -4.79
N GLY A 10 10.77 -0.07 -6.11
CA GLY A 10 11.28 -1.11 -6.97
C GLY A 10 10.54 -1.19 -8.31
N THR A 11 10.56 -2.36 -8.89
CA THR A 11 10.00 -2.58 -10.24
C THR A 11 9.24 -3.91 -10.33
N VAL A 12 8.38 -3.99 -11.33
CA VAL A 12 7.75 -5.24 -11.77
C VAL A 12 8.10 -5.39 -13.25
N ARG A 13 8.53 -6.58 -13.65
CA ARG A 13 8.83 -6.85 -15.04
C ARG A 13 7.60 -6.59 -15.92
N PRO A 14 7.77 -6.05 -17.13
CA PRO A 14 6.62 -5.73 -17.99
C PRO A 14 5.64 -6.90 -18.18
N GLU A 15 6.15 -8.12 -18.33
CA GLU A 15 5.32 -9.32 -18.51
C GLU A 15 4.51 -9.70 -17.26
N ASP A 16 4.91 -9.22 -16.08
CA ASP A 16 4.26 -9.53 -14.80
C ASP A 16 3.34 -8.42 -14.31
N ARG A 17 3.35 -7.24 -14.94
CA ARG A 17 2.61 -6.08 -14.45
C ARG A 17 1.11 -6.33 -14.34
N ALA A 18 0.53 -6.92 -15.36
CA ALA A 18 -0.91 -7.18 -15.36
C ALA A 18 -1.31 -8.10 -14.20
N SER A 19 -0.53 -9.16 -13.95
CA SER A 19 -0.80 -10.10 -12.86
C SER A 19 -0.59 -9.47 -11.49
N PHE A 20 0.49 -8.72 -11.32
CA PHE A 20 0.78 -8.04 -10.06
C PHE A 20 -0.28 -6.99 -9.74
N ASP A 21 -0.61 -6.15 -10.70
CA ASP A 21 -1.59 -5.08 -10.52
C ASP A 21 -2.97 -5.63 -10.20
N ALA A 22 -3.35 -6.72 -10.86
CA ALA A 22 -4.62 -7.40 -10.60
C ALA A 22 -4.64 -8.00 -9.18
N TYR A 23 -3.55 -8.60 -8.72
CA TYR A 23 -3.46 -9.15 -7.37
C TYR A 23 -3.63 -8.06 -6.30
N ILE A 24 -2.95 -6.93 -6.47
CA ILE A 24 -3.09 -5.81 -5.54
C ILE A 24 -4.52 -5.29 -5.51
N ARG A 25 -5.11 -5.04 -6.68
CA ARG A 25 -6.45 -4.45 -6.80
C ARG A 25 -7.55 -5.39 -6.38
N ASP A 26 -7.46 -6.67 -6.77
CA ASP A 26 -8.59 -7.60 -6.68
C ASP A 26 -8.51 -8.53 -5.46
N VAL A 27 -7.32 -8.71 -4.88
CA VAL A 27 -7.12 -9.63 -3.75
C VAL A 27 -6.61 -8.89 -2.51
N HIS A 28 -5.45 -8.24 -2.61
CA HIS A 28 -4.78 -7.69 -1.43
C HIS A 28 -5.52 -6.50 -0.83
N LEU A 29 -5.83 -5.49 -1.62
CA LEU A 29 -6.50 -4.30 -1.10
C LEU A 29 -7.94 -4.54 -0.65
N PRO A 30 -8.74 -5.39 -1.31
CA PRO A 30 -10.03 -5.76 -0.74
C PRO A 30 -9.93 -6.41 0.64
N ASP A 31 -8.88 -7.19 0.92
CA ASP A 31 -8.65 -7.73 2.25
C ASP A 31 -8.25 -6.63 3.25
N VAL A 32 -7.37 -5.73 2.85
CA VAL A 32 -7.00 -4.57 3.69
C VAL A 32 -8.21 -3.70 4.01
N ALA A 33 -9.12 -3.54 3.07
CA ALA A 33 -10.33 -2.73 3.25
C ALA A 33 -11.26 -3.24 4.37
N LYS A 34 -11.08 -4.49 4.81
CA LYS A 34 -11.85 -5.08 5.92
C LYS A 34 -11.25 -4.79 7.30
N TRP A 35 -10.08 -4.15 7.36
CA TRP A 35 -9.42 -3.90 8.64
C TRP A 35 -10.22 -2.93 9.51
N PRO A 36 -10.24 -3.14 10.84
CA PRO A 36 -11.03 -2.28 11.73
C PRO A 36 -10.44 -0.88 11.83
N ARG A 37 -11.27 0.10 12.13
CA ARG A 37 -10.91 1.50 12.38
C ARG A 37 -10.37 2.24 11.15
N LEU A 38 -10.31 1.60 10.01
CA LEU A 38 -9.83 2.21 8.77
C LEU A 38 -10.86 3.20 8.24
N ARG A 39 -10.44 4.44 7.97
CA ARG A 39 -11.32 5.50 7.47
C ARG A 39 -11.21 5.69 5.97
N GLY A 40 -10.08 5.34 5.40
CA GLY A 40 -9.86 5.45 3.98
C GLY A 40 -8.75 4.54 3.53
N LEU A 41 -8.83 4.14 2.27
CA LEU A 41 -7.82 3.31 1.62
C LEU A 41 -7.71 3.78 0.18
N ARG A 42 -6.51 4.19 -0.23
CA ARG A 42 -6.25 4.63 -1.59
C ARG A 42 -5.03 3.94 -2.16
N LEU A 43 -5.11 3.60 -3.44
CA LEU A 43 -3.97 3.11 -4.21
C LEU A 43 -3.49 4.23 -5.13
N LEU A 44 -2.21 4.57 -5.02
CA LEU A 44 -1.56 5.56 -5.87
C LEU A 44 -0.51 4.83 -6.70
N ARG A 45 -0.70 4.83 -8.01
CA ARG A 45 0.26 4.24 -8.94
C ARG A 45 1.07 5.32 -9.60
N ASN A 46 2.36 5.01 -9.76
CA ASN A 46 3.24 5.83 -10.56
C ASN A 46 2.78 5.78 -12.02
N ASP A 47 2.62 6.94 -12.64
CA ASP A 47 2.22 7.04 -14.04
C ASP A 47 3.37 6.73 -15.03
N GLY A 48 4.57 6.47 -14.49
CA GLY A 48 5.74 6.12 -15.29
C GLY A 48 6.43 7.32 -15.95
N GLN A 49 5.91 8.54 -15.74
CA GLN A 49 6.49 9.71 -16.36
C GLN A 49 7.68 10.24 -15.54
N PRO A 50 8.79 10.59 -16.19
CA PRO A 50 9.91 11.18 -15.48
C PRO A 50 9.60 12.61 -15.06
N TYR A 51 10.13 13.00 -13.92
CA TYR A 51 10.13 14.38 -13.45
C TYR A 51 11.58 14.82 -13.28
N LEU A 52 11.94 15.93 -13.89
CA LEU A 52 13.32 16.46 -13.88
C LEU A 52 14.36 15.44 -14.40
N GLY A 53 13.99 14.67 -15.41
CA GLY A 53 14.91 13.81 -16.15
C GLY A 53 15.01 12.37 -15.71
N GLU A 54 14.52 12.01 -14.51
CA GLU A 54 14.55 10.62 -14.05
C GLU A 54 13.16 10.10 -13.71
N ALA A 55 12.88 8.87 -14.10
CA ALA A 55 11.68 8.18 -13.66
C ALA A 55 11.85 7.74 -12.22
N PRO A 56 10.88 8.02 -11.33
CA PRO A 56 10.97 7.57 -9.94
C PRO A 56 10.90 6.06 -9.85
N ARG A 57 11.62 5.48 -8.87
CA ARG A 57 11.66 4.04 -8.64
C ARG A 57 10.51 3.56 -7.76
N PHE A 58 9.55 4.41 -7.44
CA PHE A 58 8.34 4.00 -6.72
C PHE A 58 7.36 3.41 -7.71
N TYR A 59 7.00 2.16 -7.48
CA TYR A 59 6.02 1.48 -8.31
C TYR A 59 4.61 1.93 -7.96
N GLN A 60 4.31 1.93 -6.67
CA GLN A 60 3.01 2.33 -6.12
C GLN A 60 3.14 2.61 -4.64
N CYS A 61 2.12 3.24 -4.08
CA CYS A 61 1.87 3.17 -2.64
C CYS A 61 0.38 3.03 -2.39
N PHE A 62 0.01 2.48 -1.25
CA PHE A 62 -1.35 2.61 -0.79
C PHE A 62 -1.38 3.25 0.59
N GLU A 63 -2.41 4.07 0.79
CA GLU A 63 -2.58 4.89 1.98
C GLU A 63 -3.73 4.39 2.81
N LEU A 64 -3.47 4.16 4.09
CA LEU A 64 -4.47 3.84 5.11
C LEU A 64 -4.66 5.07 5.97
N THR A 65 -5.88 5.55 6.07
CA THR A 65 -6.22 6.75 6.84
C THR A 65 -6.91 6.37 8.14
N PHE A 66 -6.48 6.98 9.25
CA PHE A 66 -7.03 6.77 10.59
C PHE A 66 -7.34 8.10 11.24
N ASP A 67 -8.37 8.12 12.10
CA ASP A 67 -8.73 9.32 12.86
C ASP A 67 -7.70 9.66 13.94
N SER A 68 -7.05 8.64 14.53
CA SER A 68 -6.14 8.82 15.65
C SER A 68 -5.06 7.75 15.68
N GLN A 69 -4.02 8.00 16.47
CA GLN A 69 -2.97 7.02 16.74
C GLN A 69 -3.54 5.77 17.41
N ALA A 70 -4.50 5.94 18.33
CA ALA A 70 -5.13 4.81 19.02
C ALA A 70 -5.87 3.90 18.02
N ASP A 71 -6.55 4.48 17.04
CA ASP A 71 -7.23 3.71 15.98
C ASP A 71 -6.24 2.97 15.10
N MET A 72 -5.14 3.62 14.73
CA MET A 72 -4.07 2.97 13.96
C MET A 72 -3.49 1.79 14.74
N ASP A 73 -3.16 1.99 16.01
CA ASP A 73 -2.57 0.95 16.85
C ASP A 73 -3.54 -0.24 16.99
N ALA A 74 -4.82 0.02 17.20
CA ALA A 74 -5.84 -1.02 17.29
C ALA A 74 -5.95 -1.81 15.98
N CYS A 75 -5.90 -1.12 14.85
CA CYS A 75 -5.92 -1.75 13.53
C CYS A 75 -4.69 -2.64 13.33
N MET A 76 -3.50 -2.12 13.64
CA MET A 76 -2.25 -2.87 13.47
C MET A 76 -2.19 -4.12 14.34
N ALA A 77 -2.85 -4.13 15.50
CA ALA A 77 -2.91 -5.26 16.41
C ALA A 77 -4.10 -6.19 16.14
N SER A 78 -4.93 -5.90 15.14
CA SER A 78 -6.18 -6.61 14.92
C SER A 78 -5.99 -8.02 14.35
N PRO A 79 -6.91 -8.96 14.66
CA PRO A 79 -6.90 -10.28 14.02
C PRO A 79 -7.16 -10.21 12.52
N GLU A 80 -7.92 -9.23 12.04
CA GLU A 80 -8.19 -9.03 10.61
C GLU A 80 -6.90 -8.72 9.85
N ARG A 81 -6.05 -7.85 10.40
CA ARG A 81 -4.73 -7.58 9.80
C ARG A 81 -3.83 -8.81 9.83
N ALA A 82 -3.81 -9.53 10.96
CA ALA A 82 -3.04 -10.76 11.09
C ALA A 82 -3.43 -11.78 10.03
N GLU A 83 -4.72 -11.92 9.76
CA GLU A 83 -5.24 -12.83 8.72
C GLU A 83 -4.81 -12.40 7.33
N THR A 84 -4.90 -11.10 7.01
CA THR A 84 -4.43 -10.58 5.72
C THR A 84 -2.96 -10.86 5.51
N ARG A 85 -2.14 -10.67 6.55
CA ARG A 85 -0.70 -10.99 6.49
C ARG A 85 -0.45 -12.47 6.28
N ARG A 86 -1.21 -13.33 6.93
CA ARG A 86 -1.12 -14.78 6.74
C ARG A 86 -1.42 -15.17 5.29
N ILE A 87 -2.47 -14.60 4.72
CA ILE A 87 -2.84 -14.84 3.33
C ILE A 87 -1.75 -14.32 2.38
N ALA A 88 -1.23 -13.13 2.63
CA ALA A 88 -0.17 -12.56 1.81
C ALA A 88 1.11 -13.41 1.88
N GLN A 89 1.44 -13.97 3.05
CA GLN A 89 2.58 -14.87 3.20
C GLN A 89 2.37 -16.21 2.46
N ARG A 90 1.16 -16.73 2.47
CA ARG A 90 0.81 -17.94 1.69
C ARG A 90 1.00 -17.69 0.20
N ASP A 91 0.63 -16.51 -0.27
CA ASP A 91 0.73 -16.12 -1.67
C ASP A 91 2.08 -15.48 -2.01
N LEU A 92 3.04 -15.56 -1.08
CA LEU A 92 4.31 -14.84 -1.12
C LEU A 92 5.15 -15.13 -2.36
N ALA A 93 5.14 -16.36 -2.83
CA ALA A 93 5.85 -16.74 -4.04
C ALA A 93 5.32 -15.97 -5.26
N ARG A 94 4.01 -15.73 -5.31
CA ARG A 94 3.35 -14.93 -6.31
C ARG A 94 3.65 -13.45 -6.15
N PHE A 95 3.54 -12.96 -4.92
CA PHE A 95 3.64 -11.54 -4.61
C PHE A 95 5.09 -11.05 -4.66
N LYS A 96 5.99 -11.71 -3.93
CA LYS A 96 7.41 -11.34 -3.90
C LYS A 96 8.16 -11.74 -5.17
N GLY A 97 7.70 -12.78 -5.85
CA GLY A 97 8.32 -13.19 -7.11
C GLY A 97 8.07 -12.19 -8.23
N LEU A 98 6.97 -11.44 -8.16
CA LEU A 98 6.62 -10.48 -9.19
C LEU A 98 7.19 -9.08 -8.94
N PHE A 99 7.28 -8.66 -7.67
CA PHE A 99 7.81 -7.35 -7.31
C PHE A 99 9.28 -7.45 -6.90
N GLN A 100 10.12 -6.68 -7.59
CA GLN A 100 11.56 -6.64 -7.35
C GLN A 100 11.93 -5.34 -6.64
N GLY A 101 12.10 -5.39 -5.33
CA GLY A 101 12.43 -4.22 -4.52
C GLY A 101 12.00 -4.39 -3.07
N GLU A 102 11.80 -3.27 -2.42
CA GLU A 102 11.47 -3.18 -0.99
C GLU A 102 10.12 -2.52 -0.79
N VAL A 103 9.39 -2.96 0.22
CA VAL A 103 8.16 -2.31 0.66
C VAL A 103 8.44 -1.62 1.99
N TYR A 104 8.31 -0.30 2.01
CA TYR A 104 8.50 0.52 3.20
C TYR A 104 7.14 0.90 3.78
N HIS A 105 7.03 0.81 5.11
CA HIS A 105 5.85 1.28 5.82
C HIS A 105 6.20 2.58 6.52
N VAL A 106 5.48 3.64 6.18
CA VAL A 106 5.75 4.98 6.70
C VAL A 106 4.47 5.55 7.31
N ASN A 107 4.56 6.06 8.52
CA ASN A 107 3.45 6.76 9.17
C ASN A 107 3.67 8.27 9.01
N TYR A 108 2.61 8.96 8.59
CA TYR A 108 2.65 10.40 8.36
C TYR A 108 1.66 11.11 9.27
N GLU A 109 2.09 12.24 9.82
CA GLU A 109 1.15 13.23 10.32
C GLU A 109 0.61 14.01 9.13
N VAL A 110 -0.67 14.30 9.15
CA VAL A 110 -1.33 15.01 8.05
C VAL A 110 -1.69 16.41 8.51
N THR A 111 -1.26 17.39 7.75
CA THR A 111 -1.67 18.79 7.91
C THR A 111 -2.34 19.24 6.63
N ASP A 112 -3.62 19.61 6.74
CA ASP A 112 -4.37 20.14 5.61
C ASP A 112 -4.19 21.64 5.51
N PHE A 113 -4.02 22.14 4.30
CA PHE A 113 -3.93 23.56 4.05
C PHE A 113 -5.17 24.00 3.27
N PRO A 114 -5.72 25.18 3.58
CA PRO A 114 -6.83 25.70 2.80
C PRO A 114 -6.39 25.98 1.36
N VAL A 115 -7.25 25.60 0.42
CA VAL A 115 -7.02 25.78 -1.00
C VAL A 115 -8.19 26.59 -1.54
N GLY A 116 -7.87 27.64 -2.28
CA GLY A 116 -8.92 28.51 -2.72
C GLY A 116 -8.87 28.98 -4.15
#